data_86cd99875312f130fe2b69644244c6b2
#
_entry.id   86cd99875312f130fe2b69644244c6b2
#
_cell.length_a   1.000
_cell.length_b   1.000
_cell.length_c   1.000
_cell.angle_alpha   90.00
_cell.angle_beta   90.00
_cell.angle_gamma   90.00
#
_symmetry.space_group_name_H-M   'P 1'
#
loop_
_entity.id
_entity.type
_entity.pdbx_description
1 polymer ?
#
loop_
_entity_poly.entity_id
_entity_poly.type
_entity_poly.pdbx_seq_one_letter_code
_entity_poly.pdbx_strand_id
1 'polypeptide(L)'
;MQDIQNTKTMKIVYLIEDFAIKGGAERMISEKANTFTAVKGHDVTIVSIFSDSRPPAYPLNGVSFVSLDVPFAATDCSLLAKTMSRLRVLTSAAVRFNRLMSELRPDVIFFTLPMGALLLPLYRGNAKRVYESHSARQFTPYHSLFSPMELMADTVVCITEQDARQYARARNKRVIPNFINTPRHTAEDYGAKRALAAGRLEHPKGFDILIRCWKEIDKAHPDWRLDIYGEGSLRESLQQQIGQLGLSGKIRLCGRTEDMMQTYPRYSLMLATSRFEGFSLVLAEAQACGLPAVTFDFKYGAREIVADGITGTIVPQDDMQGFARAAIDMMASEDKRRSYGEEAARRTMRFSRDRVMEEWYRLLDDLSR
;
A
#
# COMPACT_ATOMS: atom_id res chain seq x y z
N MET A 1 6.50 -8.40 28.88
CA MET A 1 5.09 -7.94 28.86
C MET A 1 4.71 -7.07 30.08
N GLN A 2 5.60 -6.24 30.62
CA GLN A 2 5.35 -5.51 31.87
C GLN A 2 5.40 -3.97 31.79
N ASP A 3 5.72 -3.34 30.65
CA ASP A 3 5.86 -1.87 30.55
C ASP A 3 4.83 -1.16 29.64
N ILE A 4 3.71 -1.83 29.32
CA ILE A 4 2.71 -1.28 28.37
C ILE A 4 1.59 -0.46 29.07
N GLN A 5 1.59 -0.36 30.40
CA GLN A 5 0.41 0.08 31.17
C GLN A 5 0.30 1.59 31.48
N ASN A 6 1.17 2.45 31.00
CA ASN A 6 1.09 3.89 31.38
C ASN A 6 1.10 4.87 30.21
N THR A 7 0.56 4.50 29.05
CA THR A 7 0.39 5.44 27.94
C THR A 7 -0.89 6.25 28.13
N LYS A 8 -0.78 7.57 28.17
CA LYS A 8 -1.92 8.49 28.23
C LYS A 8 -2.85 8.24 27.02
N THR A 9 -4.14 8.06 27.27
CA THR A 9 -5.14 8.01 26.21
C THR A 9 -5.12 9.29 25.40
N MET A 10 -4.99 9.18 24.07
CA MET A 10 -4.91 10.31 23.14
C MET A 10 -6.14 10.35 22.25
N LYS A 11 -6.52 11.56 21.82
CA LYS A 11 -7.47 11.79 20.75
C LYS A 11 -6.73 11.90 19.42
N ILE A 12 -6.94 10.95 18.54
CA ILE A 12 -6.24 10.81 17.27
C ILE A 12 -7.21 11.04 16.12
N VAL A 13 -6.84 11.87 15.17
CA VAL A 13 -7.61 12.07 13.94
C VAL A 13 -6.79 11.62 12.73
N TYR A 14 -7.38 10.79 11.87
CA TYR A 14 -6.88 10.52 10.52
C TYR A 14 -7.68 11.36 9.51
N LEU A 15 -6.99 12.17 8.72
CA LEU A 15 -7.58 12.88 7.60
C LEU A 15 -7.22 12.18 6.30
N ILE A 16 -8.22 11.71 5.55
CA ILE A 16 -8.08 11.00 4.29
C ILE A 16 -8.97 11.59 3.21
N GLU A 17 -8.62 11.42 1.95
CA GLU A 17 -9.39 11.97 0.82
C GLU A 17 -10.78 11.33 0.70
N ASP A 18 -10.84 10.03 0.50
CA ASP A 18 -12.09 9.29 0.34
C ASP A 18 -12.00 7.89 0.96
N PHE A 19 -12.55 7.72 2.15
CA PHE A 19 -12.50 6.46 2.88
C PHE A 19 -13.55 5.42 2.41
N ALA A 20 -14.35 5.75 1.41
CA ALA A 20 -15.28 4.81 0.76
C ALA A 20 -14.63 4.01 -0.39
N ILE A 21 -13.36 4.30 -0.73
CA ILE A 21 -12.61 3.59 -1.76
C ILE A 21 -11.90 2.36 -1.16
N LYS A 22 -11.97 1.22 -1.85
CA LYS A 22 -11.21 0.01 -1.47
C LYS A 22 -9.79 0.09 -1.99
N GLY A 23 -8.87 0.60 -1.18
CA GLY A 23 -7.44 0.73 -1.49
C GLY A 23 -6.55 0.21 -0.36
N GLY A 24 -5.24 0.17 -0.62
CA GLY A 24 -4.25 -0.27 0.38
C GLY A 24 -4.05 0.71 1.52
N ALA A 25 -4.13 2.03 1.23
CA ALA A 25 -4.01 3.08 2.24
C ALA A 25 -5.18 3.04 3.22
N GLU A 26 -6.42 2.96 2.69
CA GLU A 26 -7.65 2.89 3.46
C GLU A 26 -7.67 1.65 4.36
N ARG A 27 -7.21 0.50 3.84
CA ARG A 27 -7.07 -0.73 4.63
C ARG A 27 -6.09 -0.53 5.78
N MET A 28 -4.90 0.00 5.51
CA MET A 28 -3.88 0.21 6.54
C MET A 28 -4.32 1.21 7.61
N ILE A 29 -5.00 2.29 7.23
CA ILE A 29 -5.54 3.27 8.18
C ILE A 29 -6.63 2.63 9.05
N SER A 30 -7.58 1.89 8.46
CA SER A 30 -8.61 1.17 9.20
C SER A 30 -8.01 0.21 10.23
N GLU A 31 -7.08 -0.63 9.81
CA GLU A 31 -6.46 -1.63 10.67
C GLU A 31 -5.62 -1.00 11.79
N LYS A 32 -4.90 0.10 11.52
CA LYS A 32 -4.18 0.87 12.55
C LYS A 32 -5.13 1.54 13.54
N ALA A 33 -6.15 2.23 13.04
CA ALA A 33 -7.15 2.91 13.86
C ALA A 33 -7.84 1.93 14.83
N ASN A 34 -8.30 0.79 14.30
CA ASN A 34 -8.89 -0.28 15.11
C ASN A 34 -7.91 -0.80 16.18
N THR A 35 -6.62 -0.94 15.84
CA THR A 35 -5.60 -1.42 16.77
C THR A 35 -5.28 -0.39 17.85
N PHE A 36 -5.19 0.90 17.52
CA PHE A 36 -4.99 1.97 18.48
C PHE A 36 -6.14 2.04 19.50
N THR A 37 -7.37 1.88 19.05
CA THR A 37 -8.54 1.86 19.93
C THR A 37 -8.56 0.60 20.80
N ALA A 38 -8.39 -0.59 20.21
CA ALA A 38 -8.55 -1.85 20.92
C ALA A 38 -7.42 -2.14 21.93
N VAL A 39 -6.17 -1.77 21.62
CA VAL A 39 -5.00 -2.14 22.42
C VAL A 39 -4.62 -1.05 23.43
N LYS A 40 -4.72 0.21 23.04
CA LYS A 40 -4.30 1.35 23.87
C LYS A 40 -5.45 2.22 24.38
N GLY A 41 -6.68 1.95 23.96
CA GLY A 41 -7.86 2.73 24.36
C GLY A 41 -7.84 4.17 23.85
N HIS A 42 -7.10 4.47 22.76
CA HIS A 42 -7.12 5.79 22.15
C HIS A 42 -8.50 6.09 21.54
N ASP A 43 -8.90 7.35 21.60
CA ASP A 43 -10.10 7.86 20.93
C ASP A 43 -9.73 8.23 19.48
N VAL A 44 -10.12 7.39 18.52
CA VAL A 44 -9.71 7.56 17.12
C VAL A 44 -10.89 7.95 16.25
N THR A 45 -10.72 9.01 15.48
CA THR A 45 -11.70 9.48 14.49
C THR A 45 -11.06 9.49 13.10
N ILE A 46 -11.71 8.84 12.12
CA ILE A 46 -11.36 8.97 10.70
C ILE A 46 -12.24 10.04 10.07
N VAL A 47 -11.61 11.02 9.45
CA VAL A 47 -12.26 12.14 8.76
C VAL A 47 -12.02 11.99 7.25
N SER A 48 -13.08 11.75 6.50
CA SER A 48 -13.06 11.69 5.03
C SER A 48 -13.42 13.03 4.42
N ILE A 49 -12.69 13.48 3.41
CA ILE A 49 -12.96 14.76 2.74
C ILE A 49 -14.13 14.60 1.77
N PHE A 50 -14.16 13.51 0.98
CA PHE A 50 -15.03 13.31 -0.19
C PHE A 50 -15.95 12.08 -0.10
N SER A 51 -16.34 11.61 1.05
CA SER A 51 -17.08 10.33 1.13
C SER A 51 -18.45 10.31 0.45
N ASP A 52 -19.02 11.47 0.15
CA ASP A 52 -20.33 11.61 -0.52
C ASP A 52 -21.40 10.71 0.11
N SER A 53 -21.48 10.73 1.45
CA SER A 53 -22.36 9.91 2.29
C SER A 53 -22.24 8.38 2.11
N ARG A 54 -21.22 7.91 1.40
CA ARG A 54 -20.94 6.47 1.28
C ARG A 54 -20.33 5.93 2.58
N PRO A 55 -20.65 4.66 2.94
CA PRO A 55 -20.07 4.05 4.14
C PRO A 55 -18.56 3.81 3.99
N PRO A 56 -17.84 3.66 5.11
CA PRO A 56 -16.44 3.24 5.13
C PRO A 56 -16.22 1.95 4.32
N ALA A 57 -15.14 1.93 3.51
CA ALA A 57 -14.80 0.76 2.68
C ALA A 57 -14.31 -0.45 3.50
N TYR A 58 -13.84 -0.20 4.72
CA TYR A 58 -13.30 -1.20 5.65
C TYR A 58 -13.96 -1.08 7.03
N PRO A 59 -14.09 -2.19 7.79
CA PRO A 59 -14.72 -2.18 9.11
C PRO A 59 -14.00 -1.25 10.10
N LEU A 60 -14.79 -0.53 10.91
CA LEU A 60 -14.32 0.31 11.99
C LEU A 60 -14.90 -0.21 13.31
N ASN A 61 -14.01 -0.62 14.23
CA ASN A 61 -14.37 -1.21 15.53
C ASN A 61 -14.00 -0.23 16.65
N GLY A 62 -14.99 0.47 17.16
CA GLY A 62 -14.79 1.50 18.18
C GLY A 62 -14.12 2.78 17.68
N VAL A 63 -14.00 2.95 16.37
CA VAL A 63 -13.42 4.12 15.68
C VAL A 63 -14.56 4.96 15.12
N SER A 64 -14.55 6.25 15.41
CA SER A 64 -15.52 7.20 14.86
C SER A 64 -15.23 7.54 13.40
N PHE A 65 -16.29 7.75 12.61
CA PHE A 65 -16.17 8.16 11.21
C PHE A 65 -16.99 9.43 10.95
N VAL A 66 -16.35 10.42 10.32
CA VAL A 66 -16.99 11.69 9.97
C VAL A 66 -16.64 12.04 8.52
N SER A 67 -17.65 12.45 7.74
CA SER A 67 -17.43 13.04 6.42
C SER A 67 -17.48 14.56 6.48
N LEU A 68 -16.56 15.20 5.78
CA LEU A 68 -16.64 16.66 5.55
C LEU A 68 -17.60 17.01 4.43
N ASP A 69 -17.99 16.04 3.60
CA ASP A 69 -18.91 16.19 2.46
C ASP A 69 -18.52 17.37 1.53
N VAL A 70 -17.24 17.48 1.26
CA VAL A 70 -16.73 18.46 0.30
C VAL A 70 -17.01 17.94 -1.11
N PRO A 71 -17.67 18.74 -1.98
CA PRO A 71 -17.92 18.31 -3.35
C PRO A 71 -16.62 18.20 -4.15
N PHE A 72 -16.57 17.25 -5.08
CA PHE A 72 -15.42 17.09 -5.99
C PHE A 72 -15.24 18.33 -6.88
N ALA A 73 -14.00 18.56 -7.30
CA ALA A 73 -13.70 19.60 -8.28
C ALA A 73 -14.32 19.29 -9.65
N ALA A 74 -14.82 20.29 -10.34
CA ALA A 74 -15.34 20.15 -11.70
C ALA A 74 -14.22 19.72 -12.67
N THR A 75 -14.51 18.73 -13.53
CA THR A 75 -13.57 18.15 -14.50
C THR A 75 -13.77 18.66 -15.92
N ASP A 76 -15.01 18.97 -16.29
CA ASP A 76 -15.40 19.30 -17.67
C ASP A 76 -15.59 20.80 -17.87
N CYS A 77 -14.49 21.56 -17.69
CA CYS A 77 -14.52 23.01 -17.85
C CYS A 77 -13.14 23.55 -18.28
N SER A 78 -13.06 24.85 -18.58
CA SER A 78 -11.81 25.50 -18.97
C SER A 78 -10.72 25.39 -17.89
N LEU A 79 -9.45 25.54 -18.26
CA LEU A 79 -8.31 25.45 -17.34
C LEU A 79 -8.44 26.41 -16.15
N LEU A 80 -8.90 27.65 -16.41
CA LEU A 80 -9.12 28.65 -15.37
C LEU A 80 -10.21 28.20 -14.40
N ALA A 81 -11.34 27.71 -14.91
CA ALA A 81 -12.44 27.19 -14.11
C ALA A 81 -12.03 25.95 -13.29
N LYS A 82 -11.20 25.06 -13.85
CA LYS A 82 -10.62 23.91 -13.11
C LYS A 82 -9.77 24.39 -11.93
N THR A 83 -8.91 25.38 -12.15
CA THR A 83 -8.05 25.93 -11.09
C THR A 83 -8.88 26.59 -9.99
N MET A 84 -9.88 27.38 -10.36
CA MET A 84 -10.81 28.00 -9.40
C MET A 84 -11.64 26.98 -8.63
N SER A 85 -12.10 25.93 -9.30
CA SER A 85 -12.82 24.82 -8.66
C SER A 85 -11.94 24.09 -7.64
N ARG A 86 -10.69 23.77 -7.98
CA ARG A 86 -9.72 23.14 -7.05
C ARG A 86 -9.44 24.02 -5.83
N LEU A 87 -9.29 25.34 -6.04
CA LEU A 87 -9.09 26.28 -4.94
C LEU A 87 -10.31 26.34 -4.02
N ARG A 88 -11.53 26.34 -4.58
CA ARG A 88 -12.77 26.28 -3.78
C ARG A 88 -12.87 25.00 -2.97
N VAL A 89 -12.51 23.86 -3.55
CA VAL A 89 -12.46 22.56 -2.84
C VAL A 89 -11.49 22.63 -1.67
N LEU A 90 -10.27 23.11 -1.90
CA LEU A 90 -9.24 23.23 -0.86
C LEU A 90 -9.68 24.18 0.28
N THR A 91 -10.22 25.34 -0.06
CA THR A 91 -10.70 26.31 0.96
C THR A 91 -11.90 25.79 1.73
N SER A 92 -12.88 25.16 1.05
CA SER A 92 -14.04 24.53 1.70
C SER A 92 -13.60 23.40 2.65
N ALA A 93 -12.68 22.52 2.19
CA ALA A 93 -12.11 21.48 3.02
C ALA A 93 -11.39 22.04 4.25
N ALA A 94 -10.55 23.08 4.07
CA ALA A 94 -9.83 23.71 5.17
C ALA A 94 -10.77 24.33 6.21
N VAL A 95 -11.83 25.02 5.79
CA VAL A 95 -12.80 25.66 6.71
C VAL A 95 -13.56 24.58 7.50
N ARG A 96 -14.13 23.58 6.81
CA ARG A 96 -14.89 22.49 7.46
C ARG A 96 -14.00 21.68 8.39
N PHE A 97 -12.79 21.35 7.95
CA PHE A 97 -11.81 20.63 8.75
C PHE A 97 -11.43 21.38 10.02
N ASN A 98 -11.04 22.65 9.93
CA ASN A 98 -10.67 23.45 11.10
C ASN A 98 -11.84 23.59 12.11
N ARG A 99 -13.08 23.75 11.62
CA ARG A 99 -14.26 23.77 12.48
C ARG A 99 -14.40 22.45 13.24
N LEU A 100 -14.34 21.32 12.54
CA LEU A 100 -14.43 20.00 13.16
C LEU A 100 -13.30 19.77 14.18
N MET A 101 -12.06 20.19 13.86
CA MET A 101 -10.92 20.06 14.78
C MET A 101 -11.08 20.91 16.04
N SER A 102 -11.75 22.08 15.96
CA SER A 102 -12.06 22.91 17.14
C SER A 102 -13.05 22.24 18.10
N GLU A 103 -13.93 21.38 17.57
CA GLU A 103 -14.90 20.59 18.32
C GLU A 103 -14.27 19.34 18.94
N LEU A 104 -13.52 18.55 18.13
CA LEU A 104 -12.88 17.30 18.55
C LEU A 104 -11.69 17.52 19.50
N ARG A 105 -10.92 18.61 19.31
CA ARG A 105 -9.69 18.92 20.07
C ARG A 105 -8.72 17.75 20.11
N PRO A 106 -8.22 17.27 18.95
CA PRO A 106 -7.31 16.14 18.90
C PRO A 106 -5.95 16.48 19.53
N ASP A 107 -5.25 15.45 20.02
CA ASP A 107 -3.85 15.55 20.42
C ASP A 107 -2.92 15.40 19.23
N VAL A 108 -3.28 14.50 18.28
CA VAL A 108 -2.50 14.22 17.06
C VAL A 108 -3.43 14.12 15.85
N ILE A 109 -2.98 14.67 14.73
CA ILE A 109 -3.64 14.55 13.43
C ILE A 109 -2.68 13.93 12.43
N PHE A 110 -3.08 12.80 11.84
CA PHE A 110 -2.43 12.17 10.70
C PHE A 110 -3.05 12.71 9.41
N PHE A 111 -2.27 13.49 8.67
CA PHE A 111 -2.61 13.99 7.36
C PHE A 111 -2.11 12.99 6.32
N THR A 112 -2.98 12.45 5.50
CA THR A 112 -2.63 11.42 4.53
C THR A 112 -2.94 11.86 3.11
N LEU A 113 -2.28 11.25 2.14
CA LEU A 113 -2.51 11.49 0.71
C LEU A 113 -2.29 12.96 0.26
N PRO A 114 -2.48 13.30 -1.03
CA PRO A 114 -2.20 14.66 -1.54
C PRO A 114 -2.97 15.76 -0.84
N MET A 115 -4.28 15.56 -0.62
CA MET A 115 -5.10 16.58 0.03
C MET A 115 -4.69 16.81 1.49
N GLY A 116 -4.29 15.75 2.21
CA GLY A 116 -3.74 15.90 3.55
C GLY A 116 -2.46 16.76 3.56
N ALA A 117 -1.56 16.54 2.59
CA ALA A 117 -0.36 17.36 2.45
C ALA A 117 -0.65 18.84 2.20
N LEU A 118 -1.72 19.14 1.42
CA LEU A 118 -2.15 20.51 1.13
C LEU A 118 -2.91 21.15 2.29
N LEU A 119 -3.63 20.36 3.09
CA LEU A 119 -4.41 20.86 4.23
C LEU A 119 -3.58 21.04 5.50
N LEU A 120 -2.51 20.28 5.69
CA LEU A 120 -1.66 20.37 6.88
C LEU A 120 -1.18 21.82 7.17
N PRO A 121 -0.68 22.60 6.18
CA PRO A 121 -0.29 23.99 6.41
C PRO A 121 -1.44 24.94 6.73
N LEU A 122 -2.67 24.53 6.40
CA LEU A 122 -3.88 25.33 6.62
C LEU A 122 -4.57 25.01 7.96
N TYR A 123 -4.09 24.02 8.70
CA TYR A 123 -4.58 23.70 10.04
C TYR A 123 -4.16 24.77 11.06
N ARG A 124 -5.10 25.22 11.90
CA ARG A 124 -4.94 26.35 12.82
C ARG A 124 -4.94 25.98 14.31
N GLY A 125 -5.03 24.68 14.63
CA GLY A 125 -5.03 24.20 16.03
C GLY A 125 -3.64 23.83 16.54
N ASN A 126 -3.60 23.29 17.76
CA ASN A 126 -2.38 22.96 18.49
C ASN A 126 -2.03 21.45 18.47
N ALA A 127 -2.84 20.61 17.81
CA ALA A 127 -2.53 19.18 17.69
C ALA A 127 -1.20 18.96 16.96
N LYS A 128 -0.49 17.93 17.34
CA LYS A 128 0.71 17.47 16.62
C LYS A 128 0.32 17.07 15.19
N ARG A 129 1.10 17.49 14.22
CA ARG A 129 0.85 17.31 12.77
C ARG A 129 1.78 16.23 12.25
N VAL A 130 1.22 15.09 11.93
CA VAL A 130 1.95 14.00 11.29
C VAL A 130 1.49 13.89 9.85
N TYR A 131 2.43 13.99 8.90
CA TYR A 131 2.13 13.60 7.53
C TYR A 131 2.50 12.14 7.33
N GLU A 132 1.56 11.32 6.91
CA GLU A 132 1.78 9.91 6.61
C GLU A 132 1.72 9.68 5.10
N SER A 133 2.86 9.30 4.51
CA SER A 133 2.98 8.96 3.09
C SER A 133 2.49 7.53 2.85
N HIS A 134 1.50 7.36 1.96
CA HIS A 134 1.00 6.05 1.53
C HIS A 134 1.39 5.68 0.10
N SER A 135 2.04 6.60 -0.59
CA SER A 135 2.62 6.39 -1.92
C SER A 135 3.91 7.19 -2.04
N ALA A 136 4.79 6.77 -2.92
CA ALA A 136 6.03 7.52 -3.11
C ALA A 136 5.75 8.95 -3.57
N ARG A 137 6.41 9.92 -2.92
CA ARG A 137 6.21 11.35 -3.16
C ARG A 137 6.19 11.72 -4.64
N GLN A 138 7.15 11.23 -5.42
CA GLN A 138 7.28 11.59 -6.84
C GLN A 138 6.09 11.16 -7.70
N PHE A 139 5.31 10.16 -7.27
CA PHE A 139 4.10 9.70 -7.95
C PHE A 139 2.82 10.30 -7.35
N THR A 140 2.97 11.13 -6.32
CA THR A 140 1.85 11.78 -5.66
C THR A 140 1.50 13.06 -6.41
N PRO A 141 0.24 13.28 -6.79
CA PRO A 141 -0.20 14.54 -7.38
C PRO A 141 0.19 15.74 -6.51
N TYR A 142 0.54 16.85 -7.16
CA TYR A 142 0.91 18.11 -6.47
C TYR A 142 2.14 18.03 -5.55
N HIS A 143 2.98 16.99 -5.66
CA HIS A 143 4.15 16.82 -4.80
C HIS A 143 5.13 18.01 -4.79
N SER A 144 5.16 18.81 -5.87
CA SER A 144 5.93 20.07 -5.93
C SER A 144 5.45 21.12 -4.93
N LEU A 145 4.21 21.02 -4.47
CA LEU A 145 3.59 21.93 -3.49
C LEU A 145 3.76 21.44 -2.03
N PHE A 146 4.49 20.37 -1.78
CA PHE A 146 4.61 19.76 -0.43
C PHE A 146 5.62 20.47 0.49
N SER A 147 6.39 21.43 -0.01
CA SER A 147 7.38 22.15 0.83
C SER A 147 6.79 22.79 2.09
N PRO A 148 5.63 23.47 2.07
CA PRO A 148 5.03 23.98 3.29
C PRO A 148 4.64 22.88 4.28
N MET A 149 4.11 21.75 3.79
CA MET A 149 3.79 20.59 4.63
C MET A 149 5.04 20.06 5.33
N GLU A 150 6.15 19.86 4.60
CA GLU A 150 7.42 19.36 5.16
C GLU A 150 7.95 20.25 6.30
N LEU A 151 7.83 21.57 6.14
CA LEU A 151 8.33 22.54 7.14
C LEU A 151 7.42 22.63 8.37
N MET A 152 6.12 22.34 8.22
CA MET A 152 5.10 22.52 9.26
C MET A 152 4.68 21.20 9.92
N ALA A 153 5.03 20.05 9.36
CA ALA A 153 4.83 18.77 10.00
C ALA A 153 5.76 18.60 11.20
N ASP A 154 5.24 18.14 12.33
CA ASP A 154 6.06 17.71 13.47
C ASP A 154 6.85 16.44 13.14
N THR A 155 6.23 15.56 12.34
CA THR A 155 6.90 14.36 11.81
C THR A 155 6.33 13.99 10.44
N VAL A 156 7.21 13.56 9.53
CA VAL A 156 6.84 12.91 8.28
C VAL A 156 7.12 11.40 8.42
N VAL A 157 6.09 10.60 8.25
CA VAL A 157 6.20 9.13 8.26
C VAL A 157 6.14 8.62 6.83
N CYS A 158 7.15 7.87 6.42
CA CYS A 158 7.27 7.24 5.11
C CYS A 158 7.25 5.73 5.25
N ILE A 159 6.80 5.04 4.20
CA ILE A 159 6.71 3.57 4.19
C ILE A 159 8.06 2.93 3.87
N THR A 160 8.95 3.65 3.17
CA THR A 160 10.27 3.16 2.74
C THR A 160 11.36 4.20 2.96
N GLU A 161 12.60 3.74 3.15
CA GLU A 161 13.77 4.62 3.24
C GLU A 161 13.97 5.46 1.97
N GLN A 162 13.69 4.88 0.80
CA GLN A 162 13.82 5.60 -0.47
C GLN A 162 12.84 6.77 -0.57
N ASP A 163 11.59 6.60 -0.08
CA ASP A 163 10.61 7.69 -0.06
C ASP A 163 11.01 8.76 0.96
N ALA A 164 11.47 8.37 2.15
CA ALA A 164 11.91 9.29 3.20
C ALA A 164 13.02 10.25 2.75
N ARG A 165 13.89 9.81 1.84
CA ARG A 165 14.96 10.67 1.27
C ARG A 165 14.41 11.84 0.43
N GLN A 166 13.17 11.74 -0.07
CA GLN A 166 12.55 12.77 -0.88
C GLN A 166 11.95 13.93 -0.06
N TYR A 167 11.78 13.74 1.24
CA TYR A 167 11.28 14.77 2.17
C TYR A 167 12.46 15.51 2.82
N ALA A 168 13.27 16.18 1.99
CA ALA A 168 14.55 16.78 2.42
C ALA A 168 14.37 17.93 3.43
N ARG A 169 13.21 18.61 3.44
CA ARG A 169 12.93 19.75 4.31
C ARG A 169 12.23 19.38 5.62
N ALA A 170 11.80 18.13 5.75
CA ALA A 170 11.16 17.65 6.98
C ALA A 170 12.17 17.60 8.14
N ARG A 171 11.80 18.21 9.28
CA ARG A 171 12.62 18.26 10.49
C ARG A 171 12.81 16.88 11.12
N ASN A 172 11.71 16.16 11.26
CA ASN A 172 11.69 14.81 11.79
C ASN A 172 11.12 13.86 10.74
N LYS A 173 11.80 12.75 10.50
CA LYS A 173 11.35 11.69 9.61
C LYS A 173 11.40 10.36 10.32
N ARG A 174 10.40 9.52 10.06
CA ARG A 174 10.35 8.13 10.50
C ARG A 174 10.05 7.25 9.30
N VAL A 175 10.64 6.08 9.27
CA VAL A 175 10.28 5.04 8.30
C VAL A 175 9.55 3.96 9.06
N ILE A 176 8.25 3.87 8.85
CA ILE A 176 7.39 2.84 9.44
C ILE A 176 6.68 2.14 8.28
N PRO A 177 7.08 0.91 7.93
CA PRO A 177 6.50 0.20 6.79
C PRO A 177 5.03 -0.18 7.06
N ASN A 178 4.34 -0.55 5.99
CA ASN A 178 3.06 -1.21 6.16
C ASN A 178 3.26 -2.57 6.83
N PHE A 179 2.35 -2.94 7.72
CA PHE A 179 2.36 -4.28 8.30
C PHE A 179 1.57 -5.27 7.45
N ILE A 180 1.88 -6.53 7.65
CA ILE A 180 1.14 -7.66 7.12
C ILE A 180 0.59 -8.50 8.28
N ASN A 181 -0.52 -9.16 8.03
CA ASN A 181 -1.04 -10.13 8.97
C ASN A 181 -0.16 -11.38 8.96
N THR A 182 0.08 -11.97 10.12
CA THR A 182 0.80 -13.24 10.22
C THR A 182 -0.02 -14.32 9.50
N PRO A 183 0.55 -15.03 8.52
CA PRO A 183 -0.17 -16.09 7.83
C PRO A 183 -0.47 -17.25 8.78
N ARG A 184 -1.62 -17.89 8.59
CA ARG A 184 -1.97 -19.12 9.33
C ARG A 184 -1.25 -20.33 8.76
N HIS A 185 -0.94 -20.31 7.47
CA HIS A 185 -0.27 -21.37 6.72
C HIS A 185 0.75 -20.74 5.77
N THR A 186 1.86 -21.42 5.59
CA THR A 186 2.87 -21.10 4.58
C THR A 186 2.83 -22.12 3.45
N ALA A 187 3.47 -21.83 2.33
CA ALA A 187 3.59 -22.74 1.22
C ALA A 187 4.35 -24.01 1.67
N GLU A 188 3.78 -25.17 1.40
CA GLU A 188 4.37 -26.49 1.72
C GLU A 188 4.73 -27.25 0.45
N ASP A 189 3.96 -27.07 -0.63
CA ASP A 189 4.17 -27.72 -1.93
C ASP A 189 4.86 -26.76 -2.92
N TYR A 190 6.18 -26.76 -2.88
CA TYR A 190 7.01 -26.02 -3.85
C TYR A 190 7.12 -26.73 -5.21
N GLY A 191 6.64 -27.98 -5.32
CA GLY A 191 6.51 -28.74 -6.58
C GLY A 191 5.30 -28.32 -7.40
N ALA A 192 4.33 -27.61 -6.81
CA ALA A 192 3.18 -27.12 -7.53
C ALA A 192 3.60 -26.20 -8.70
N LYS A 193 3.21 -26.57 -9.91
CA LYS A 193 3.55 -25.82 -11.14
C LYS A 193 2.57 -24.66 -11.36
N ARG A 194 2.45 -23.83 -10.36
CA ARG A 194 1.50 -22.69 -10.33
C ARG A 194 2.19 -21.43 -9.83
N ALA A 195 2.21 -20.43 -10.70
CA ALA A 195 2.63 -19.07 -10.36
C ALA A 195 1.41 -18.18 -10.10
N LEU A 196 1.61 -17.19 -9.25
CA LEU A 196 0.60 -16.22 -8.88
C LEU A 196 1.10 -14.80 -9.15
N ALA A 197 0.18 -13.93 -9.57
CA ALA A 197 0.34 -12.48 -9.51
C ALA A 197 -0.93 -11.87 -8.90
N ALA A 198 -0.81 -10.76 -8.17
CA ALA A 198 -1.96 -10.14 -7.53
C ALA A 198 -1.87 -8.61 -7.51
N GLY A 199 -3.02 -7.95 -7.63
CA GLY A 199 -3.13 -6.50 -7.57
C GLY A 199 -4.31 -5.97 -8.39
N ARG A 200 -4.53 -4.65 -8.31
CA ARG A 200 -5.54 -4.01 -9.16
C ARG A 200 -5.15 -4.17 -10.64
N LEU A 201 -6.09 -4.53 -11.50
CA LEU A 201 -5.86 -4.65 -12.95
C LEU A 201 -5.81 -3.24 -13.57
N GLU A 202 -4.75 -2.50 -13.20
CA GLU A 202 -4.49 -1.12 -13.59
C GLU A 202 -3.05 -0.96 -14.08
N HIS A 203 -2.79 0.08 -14.88
CA HIS A 203 -1.49 0.33 -15.51
C HIS A 203 -0.28 0.22 -14.55
N PRO A 204 -0.31 0.70 -13.29
CA PRO A 204 0.83 0.59 -12.39
C PRO A 204 1.30 -0.84 -12.11
N LYS A 205 0.41 -1.83 -12.19
CA LYS A 205 0.73 -3.23 -11.87
C LYS A 205 1.41 -4.01 -12.98
N GLY A 206 1.39 -3.49 -14.23
CA GLY A 206 2.17 -4.05 -15.33
C GLY A 206 1.78 -5.45 -15.79
N PHE A 207 0.53 -5.89 -15.57
CA PHE A 207 0.09 -7.23 -15.97
C PHE A 207 0.15 -7.45 -17.49
N ASP A 208 0.04 -6.39 -18.27
CA ASP A 208 0.27 -6.42 -19.71
C ASP A 208 1.71 -6.83 -20.07
N ILE A 209 2.68 -6.46 -19.25
CA ILE A 209 4.08 -6.89 -19.36
C ILE A 209 4.22 -8.36 -18.94
N LEU A 210 3.61 -8.75 -17.81
CA LEU A 210 3.67 -10.12 -17.31
C LEU A 210 3.12 -11.12 -18.34
N ILE A 211 1.99 -10.81 -18.97
CA ILE A 211 1.39 -11.64 -20.02
C ILE A 211 2.36 -11.81 -21.21
N ARG A 212 3.07 -10.74 -21.62
CA ARG A 212 4.09 -10.84 -22.67
C ARG A 212 5.28 -11.70 -22.26
N CYS A 213 5.77 -11.53 -21.02
CA CYS A 213 6.84 -12.37 -20.48
C CYS A 213 6.43 -13.86 -20.42
N TRP A 214 5.16 -14.12 -20.08
CA TRP A 214 4.65 -15.49 -19.96
C TRP A 214 4.72 -16.26 -21.30
N LYS A 215 4.65 -15.59 -22.43
CA LYS A 215 4.80 -16.25 -23.74
C LYS A 215 6.15 -16.98 -23.89
N GLU A 216 7.22 -16.41 -23.36
CA GLU A 216 8.54 -17.04 -23.39
C GLU A 216 8.67 -18.09 -22.27
N ILE A 217 8.07 -17.84 -21.13
CA ILE A 217 8.03 -18.76 -20.00
C ILE A 217 7.29 -20.06 -20.38
N ASP A 218 6.14 -19.95 -21.04
CA ASP A 218 5.32 -21.09 -21.47
C ASP A 218 6.06 -22.02 -22.46
N LYS A 219 6.96 -21.48 -23.29
CA LYS A 219 7.80 -22.31 -24.18
C LYS A 219 8.78 -23.20 -23.40
N ALA A 220 9.34 -22.68 -22.30
CA ALA A 220 10.31 -23.39 -21.48
C ALA A 220 9.61 -24.33 -20.47
N HIS A 221 8.49 -23.92 -19.94
CA HIS A 221 7.72 -24.62 -18.89
C HIS A 221 6.23 -24.72 -19.25
N PRO A 222 5.87 -25.52 -20.27
CA PRO A 222 4.49 -25.59 -20.77
C PRO A 222 3.48 -26.21 -19.81
N ASP A 223 3.94 -26.81 -18.74
CA ASP A 223 3.14 -27.42 -17.68
C ASP A 223 2.79 -26.45 -16.54
N TRP A 224 3.39 -25.24 -16.52
CA TRP A 224 3.06 -24.21 -15.55
C TRP A 224 1.79 -23.42 -15.92
N ARG A 225 1.17 -22.86 -14.90
CA ARG A 225 -0.02 -21.98 -15.02
C ARG A 225 0.21 -20.71 -14.21
N LEU A 226 -0.35 -19.60 -14.71
CA LEU A 226 -0.37 -18.31 -14.04
C LEU A 226 -1.79 -17.92 -13.69
N ASP A 227 -2.03 -17.68 -12.41
CA ASP A 227 -3.27 -17.10 -11.92
C ASP A 227 -3.04 -15.63 -11.51
N ILE A 228 -3.81 -14.72 -12.08
CA ILE A 228 -3.76 -13.28 -11.79
C ILE A 228 -5.01 -12.89 -10.99
N TYR A 229 -4.80 -12.49 -9.74
CA TYR A 229 -5.88 -12.07 -8.83
C TYR A 229 -6.04 -10.56 -8.80
N GLY A 230 -7.26 -10.09 -8.94
CA GLY A 230 -7.62 -8.69 -8.86
C GLY A 230 -8.70 -8.28 -9.85
N GLU A 231 -9.14 -7.04 -9.70
CA GLU A 231 -10.09 -6.37 -10.60
C GLU A 231 -9.56 -4.99 -10.96
N GLY A 232 -10.04 -4.42 -12.06
CA GLY A 232 -9.67 -3.09 -12.53
C GLY A 232 -10.08 -2.83 -13.98
N SER A 233 -9.83 -1.60 -14.41
CA SER A 233 -10.26 -1.10 -15.72
C SER A 233 -9.63 -1.85 -16.90
N LEU A 234 -8.48 -2.50 -16.69
CA LEU A 234 -7.75 -3.21 -17.75
C LEU A 234 -8.19 -4.67 -17.94
N ARG A 235 -9.21 -5.17 -17.20
CA ARG A 235 -9.60 -6.58 -17.25
C ARG A 235 -9.87 -7.08 -18.66
N GLU A 236 -10.70 -6.35 -19.42
CA GLU A 236 -11.07 -6.74 -20.78
C GLU A 236 -9.88 -6.73 -21.74
N SER A 237 -9.07 -5.68 -21.68
CA SER A 237 -7.87 -5.55 -22.52
C SER A 237 -6.82 -6.64 -22.24
N LEU A 238 -6.62 -7.00 -20.96
CA LEU A 238 -5.74 -8.09 -20.57
C LEU A 238 -6.28 -9.45 -21.03
N GLN A 239 -7.59 -9.69 -20.92
CA GLN A 239 -8.21 -10.90 -21.42
C GLN A 239 -8.06 -11.04 -22.94
N GLN A 240 -8.24 -9.95 -23.68
CA GLN A 240 -8.01 -9.91 -25.12
C GLN A 240 -6.54 -10.20 -25.47
N GLN A 241 -5.59 -9.61 -24.75
CA GLN A 241 -4.16 -9.85 -24.93
C GLN A 241 -3.78 -11.32 -24.69
N ILE A 242 -4.33 -11.96 -23.64
CA ILE A 242 -4.15 -13.39 -23.36
C ILE A 242 -4.61 -14.22 -24.56
N GLY A 243 -5.79 -13.93 -25.14
CA GLY A 243 -6.31 -14.62 -26.31
C GLY A 243 -5.43 -14.43 -27.55
N GLN A 244 -5.03 -13.20 -27.85
CA GLN A 244 -4.18 -12.87 -29.01
C GLN A 244 -2.80 -13.56 -28.96
N LEU A 245 -2.27 -13.80 -27.77
CA LEU A 245 -1.00 -14.49 -27.57
C LEU A 245 -1.14 -16.02 -27.49
N GLY A 246 -2.36 -16.57 -27.58
CA GLY A 246 -2.63 -18.01 -27.50
C GLY A 246 -2.48 -18.58 -26.09
N LEU A 247 -2.60 -17.76 -25.05
CA LEU A 247 -2.33 -18.13 -23.65
C LEU A 247 -3.58 -18.42 -22.83
N SER A 248 -4.76 -18.56 -23.45
CA SER A 248 -6.06 -18.75 -22.77
C SER A 248 -6.12 -19.98 -21.86
N GLY A 249 -5.35 -21.03 -22.16
CA GLY A 249 -5.24 -22.23 -21.31
C GLY A 249 -4.11 -22.16 -20.26
N LYS A 250 -3.35 -21.05 -20.23
CA LYS A 250 -2.13 -20.89 -19.44
C LYS A 250 -2.23 -19.81 -18.38
N ILE A 251 -2.95 -18.73 -18.69
CA ILE A 251 -3.16 -17.58 -17.81
C ILE A 251 -4.64 -17.44 -17.51
N ARG A 252 -4.97 -17.25 -16.25
CA ARG A 252 -6.34 -17.01 -15.79
C ARG A 252 -6.44 -15.70 -15.01
N LEU A 253 -7.41 -14.84 -15.37
CA LEU A 253 -7.81 -13.68 -14.58
C LEU A 253 -8.87 -14.12 -13.56
N CYS A 254 -8.46 -14.31 -12.31
CA CYS A 254 -9.25 -14.96 -11.26
C CYS A 254 -10.28 -14.04 -10.58
N GLY A 255 -10.21 -12.72 -10.83
CA GLY A 255 -11.01 -11.77 -10.08
C GLY A 255 -10.51 -11.55 -8.66
N ARG A 256 -11.35 -10.98 -7.80
CA ARG A 256 -11.03 -10.81 -6.38
C ARG A 256 -11.23 -12.11 -5.63
N THR A 257 -10.44 -12.31 -4.58
CA THR A 257 -10.68 -13.33 -3.56
C THR A 257 -10.92 -12.64 -2.22
N GLU A 258 -11.70 -13.28 -1.37
CA GLU A 258 -12.01 -12.76 -0.02
C GLU A 258 -10.80 -12.87 0.92
N ASP A 259 -9.97 -13.91 0.72
CA ASP A 259 -8.79 -14.16 1.55
C ASP A 259 -7.57 -14.56 0.72
N MET A 260 -6.75 -13.55 0.40
CA MET A 260 -5.48 -13.79 -0.28
C MET A 260 -4.49 -14.57 0.59
N MET A 261 -4.51 -14.39 1.91
CA MET A 261 -3.60 -15.08 2.82
C MET A 261 -3.78 -16.59 2.82
N GLN A 262 -5.01 -17.09 2.60
CA GLN A 262 -5.29 -18.51 2.39
C GLN A 262 -5.04 -18.97 0.94
N THR A 263 -4.92 -18.03 0.02
CA THR A 263 -4.72 -18.32 -1.40
C THR A 263 -3.23 -18.50 -1.72
N TYR A 264 -2.36 -17.64 -1.20
CA TYR A 264 -0.92 -17.69 -1.47
C TYR A 264 -0.28 -19.09 -1.25
N PRO A 265 -0.56 -19.80 -0.16
CA PRO A 265 0.08 -21.11 0.10
C PRO A 265 -0.17 -22.21 -0.94
N ARG A 266 -1.15 -21.99 -1.85
CA ARG A 266 -1.50 -22.94 -2.93
C ARG A 266 -0.62 -22.80 -4.17
N TYR A 267 0.35 -21.90 -4.13
CA TYR A 267 1.26 -21.55 -5.22
C TYR A 267 2.70 -21.80 -4.80
N SER A 268 3.60 -21.82 -5.76
CA SER A 268 5.02 -22.05 -5.51
C SER A 268 5.92 -20.89 -5.97
N LEU A 269 5.33 -19.85 -6.59
CA LEU A 269 6.06 -18.70 -7.10
C LEU A 269 5.15 -17.45 -7.21
N MET A 270 5.66 -16.31 -6.73
CA MET A 270 5.05 -15.00 -6.93
C MET A 270 5.74 -14.24 -8.05
N LEU A 271 4.97 -13.65 -8.97
CA LEU A 271 5.46 -12.81 -10.07
C LEU A 271 4.93 -11.38 -9.94
N ALA A 272 5.82 -10.38 -10.01
CA ALA A 272 5.44 -8.98 -9.87
C ALA A 272 6.14 -8.11 -10.92
N THR A 273 5.37 -7.55 -11.84
CA THR A 273 5.85 -6.70 -12.94
C THR A 273 5.41 -5.24 -12.79
N SER A 274 5.21 -4.80 -11.54
CA SER A 274 4.76 -3.44 -11.27
C SER A 274 5.72 -2.40 -11.87
N ARG A 275 5.15 -1.35 -12.46
CA ARG A 275 5.91 -0.20 -12.96
C ARG A 275 6.35 0.71 -11.83
N PHE A 276 5.47 0.89 -10.85
CA PHE A 276 5.76 1.63 -9.62
C PHE A 276 4.81 1.23 -8.50
N GLU A 277 5.29 1.36 -7.26
CA GLU A 277 4.54 1.09 -6.02
C GLU A 277 4.97 2.09 -4.94
N GLY A 278 4.18 2.22 -3.87
CA GLY A 278 4.66 2.82 -2.62
C GLY A 278 5.26 1.77 -1.70
N PHE A 279 4.54 0.66 -1.54
CA PHE A 279 4.93 -0.57 -0.85
C PHE A 279 4.01 -1.68 -1.36
N SER A 280 4.54 -2.72 -1.92
CA SER A 280 3.73 -3.79 -2.48
C SER A 280 3.24 -4.76 -1.39
N LEU A 281 2.08 -4.48 -0.81
CA LEU A 281 1.47 -5.35 0.20
C LEU A 281 1.31 -6.79 -0.30
N VAL A 282 0.83 -6.97 -1.54
CA VAL A 282 0.64 -8.31 -2.13
C VAL A 282 1.94 -9.09 -2.25
N LEU A 283 3.07 -8.41 -2.52
CA LEU A 283 4.39 -9.02 -2.59
C LEU A 283 4.88 -9.40 -1.18
N ALA A 284 4.70 -8.52 -0.20
CA ALA A 284 5.06 -8.78 1.20
C ALA A 284 4.21 -9.91 1.80
N GLU A 285 2.91 -9.95 1.53
CA GLU A 285 2.00 -11.00 1.96
C GLU A 285 2.37 -12.35 1.33
N ALA A 286 2.68 -12.38 0.03
CA ALA A 286 3.12 -13.60 -0.65
C ALA A 286 4.43 -14.13 -0.06
N GLN A 287 5.41 -13.26 0.19
CA GLN A 287 6.68 -13.63 0.83
C GLN A 287 6.45 -14.15 2.27
N ALA A 288 5.56 -13.53 3.03
CA ALA A 288 5.21 -14.00 4.38
C ALA A 288 4.58 -15.40 4.34
N CYS A 289 3.81 -15.71 3.30
CA CYS A 289 3.25 -17.04 3.07
C CYS A 289 4.26 -18.03 2.49
N GLY A 290 5.54 -17.69 2.42
CA GLY A 290 6.60 -18.60 1.94
C GLY A 290 6.74 -18.68 0.43
N LEU A 291 6.22 -17.73 -0.34
CA LEU A 291 6.40 -17.72 -1.79
C LEU A 291 7.69 -16.97 -2.17
N PRO A 292 8.63 -17.61 -2.85
CA PRO A 292 9.72 -16.90 -3.49
C PRO A 292 9.16 -15.97 -4.57
N ALA A 293 9.88 -14.90 -4.90
CA ALA A 293 9.39 -13.93 -5.86
C ALA A 293 10.35 -13.71 -7.03
N VAL A 294 9.80 -13.44 -8.21
CA VAL A 294 10.51 -12.74 -9.29
C VAL A 294 9.81 -11.40 -9.50
N THR A 295 10.57 -10.33 -9.38
CA THR A 295 10.01 -8.97 -9.45
C THR A 295 10.88 -8.04 -10.26
N PHE A 296 10.27 -7.03 -10.89
CA PHE A 296 11.05 -5.89 -11.35
C PHE A 296 11.58 -5.07 -10.16
N ASP A 297 12.69 -4.37 -10.39
CA ASP A 297 13.25 -3.39 -9.44
C ASP A 297 12.44 -2.08 -9.47
N PHE A 298 11.14 -2.20 -9.17
CA PHE A 298 10.31 -1.00 -9.09
C PHE A 298 10.73 -0.15 -7.90
N LYS A 299 10.78 1.16 -8.12
CA LYS A 299 11.11 2.11 -7.06
C LYS A 299 10.14 1.98 -5.88
N TYR A 300 10.68 2.16 -4.67
CA TYR A 300 9.95 2.22 -3.41
C TYR A 300 9.26 0.91 -3.00
N GLY A 301 9.99 -0.17 -2.89
CA GLY A 301 9.43 -1.35 -2.26
C GLY A 301 10.01 -2.69 -2.70
N ALA A 302 10.46 -2.86 -3.94
CA ALA A 302 11.01 -4.15 -4.38
C ALA A 302 12.13 -4.62 -3.46
N ARG A 303 13.16 -3.80 -3.27
CA ARG A 303 14.35 -4.10 -2.43
C ARG A 303 14.08 -4.04 -0.93
N GLU A 304 12.99 -3.40 -0.51
CA GLU A 304 12.55 -3.43 0.89
C GLU A 304 11.92 -4.79 1.24
N ILE A 305 11.29 -5.44 0.28
CA ILE A 305 10.54 -6.68 0.51
C ILE A 305 11.37 -7.89 0.13
N VAL A 306 11.94 -7.89 -1.08
CA VAL A 306 12.70 -9.01 -1.64
C VAL A 306 14.19 -8.81 -1.42
N ALA A 307 14.84 -9.80 -0.83
CA ALA A 307 16.31 -9.91 -0.77
C ALA A 307 16.77 -10.66 -2.02
N ASP A 308 17.40 -9.94 -2.95
CA ASP A 308 17.84 -10.48 -4.23
C ASP A 308 18.81 -11.65 -4.04
N GLY A 309 18.57 -12.76 -4.75
CA GLY A 309 19.34 -14.00 -4.63
C GLY A 309 19.11 -14.80 -3.33
N ILE A 310 18.18 -14.36 -2.45
CA ILE A 310 17.91 -15.00 -1.15
C ILE A 310 16.42 -15.34 -0.97
N THR A 311 15.54 -14.39 -1.21
CA THR A 311 14.07 -14.60 -1.10
C THR A 311 13.35 -14.48 -2.43
N GLY A 312 14.10 -14.15 -3.48
CA GLY A 312 13.58 -13.96 -4.83
C GLY A 312 14.67 -13.44 -5.75
N THR A 313 14.27 -13.09 -6.97
CA THR A 313 15.15 -12.45 -7.96
C THR A 313 14.58 -11.09 -8.32
N ILE A 314 15.41 -10.05 -8.21
CA ILE A 314 15.07 -8.69 -8.61
C ILE A 314 15.69 -8.44 -9.99
N VAL A 315 14.86 -8.11 -10.96
CA VAL A 315 15.25 -7.86 -12.34
C VAL A 315 15.19 -6.35 -12.61
N PRO A 316 16.13 -5.77 -13.37
CA PRO A 316 16.05 -4.36 -13.75
C PRO A 316 14.68 -3.99 -14.33
N GLN A 317 14.22 -2.76 -13.99
CA GLN A 317 12.93 -2.27 -14.47
C GLN A 317 12.87 -2.35 -16.00
N ASP A 318 11.75 -2.85 -16.52
CA ASP A 318 11.45 -3.01 -17.96
C ASP A 318 12.31 -4.03 -18.73
N ASP A 319 13.24 -4.75 -18.08
CA ASP A 319 13.96 -5.88 -18.70
C ASP A 319 13.07 -7.13 -18.76
N MET A 320 12.19 -7.16 -19.76
CA MET A 320 11.25 -8.27 -19.97
C MET A 320 11.95 -9.61 -20.23
N GLN A 321 13.08 -9.58 -20.94
CA GLN A 321 13.83 -10.81 -21.23
C GLN A 321 14.53 -11.34 -19.96
N GLY A 322 15.13 -10.44 -19.17
CA GLY A 322 15.69 -10.78 -17.85
C GLY A 322 14.64 -11.36 -16.93
N PHE A 323 13.43 -10.76 -16.92
CA PHE A 323 12.31 -11.25 -16.10
C PHE A 323 11.88 -12.67 -16.52
N ALA A 324 11.72 -12.91 -17.81
CA ALA A 324 11.36 -14.25 -18.30
C ALA A 324 12.45 -15.28 -17.94
N ARG A 325 13.73 -14.95 -18.14
CA ARG A 325 14.86 -15.84 -17.75
C ARG A 325 14.85 -16.13 -16.24
N ALA A 326 14.68 -15.12 -15.40
CA ALA A 326 14.63 -15.27 -13.94
C ALA A 326 13.45 -16.16 -13.50
N ALA A 327 12.29 -15.99 -14.13
CA ALA A 327 11.13 -16.85 -13.85
C ALA A 327 11.37 -18.30 -14.30
N ILE A 328 11.91 -18.52 -15.49
CA ILE A 328 12.28 -19.85 -16.00
C ILE A 328 13.27 -20.55 -15.06
N ASP A 329 14.32 -19.86 -14.64
CA ASP A 329 15.30 -20.39 -13.70
C ASP A 329 14.70 -20.73 -12.33
N MET A 330 13.80 -19.90 -11.82
CA MET A 330 13.07 -20.16 -10.57
C MET A 330 12.11 -21.36 -10.71
N MET A 331 11.46 -21.53 -11.86
CA MET A 331 10.56 -22.64 -12.15
C MET A 331 11.30 -23.97 -12.34
N ALA A 332 12.55 -23.93 -12.78
CA ALA A 332 13.35 -25.13 -13.04
C ALA A 332 13.76 -25.89 -11.75
N SER A 333 13.85 -25.22 -10.59
CA SER A 333 14.36 -25.83 -9.36
C SER A 333 13.36 -25.69 -8.19
N GLU A 334 12.80 -26.83 -7.75
CA GLU A 334 11.96 -26.90 -6.55
C GLU A 334 12.75 -26.53 -5.29
N ASP A 335 13.96 -27.07 -5.14
CA ASP A 335 14.83 -26.81 -3.99
C ASP A 335 15.14 -25.32 -3.84
N LYS A 336 15.38 -24.63 -4.97
CA LYS A 336 15.59 -23.17 -4.97
C LYS A 336 14.31 -22.44 -4.51
N ARG A 337 13.14 -22.84 -5.03
CA ARG A 337 11.87 -22.23 -4.59
C ARG A 337 11.63 -22.46 -3.10
N ARG A 338 11.89 -23.67 -2.60
CA ARG A 338 11.77 -24.02 -1.18
C ARG A 338 12.70 -23.17 -0.32
N SER A 339 13.98 -23.18 -0.61
CA SER A 339 14.96 -22.39 0.14
C SER A 339 14.65 -20.90 0.17
N TYR A 340 14.28 -20.34 -0.98
CA TYR A 340 13.93 -18.91 -1.06
C TYR A 340 12.61 -18.60 -0.38
N GLY A 341 11.63 -19.48 -0.45
CA GLY A 341 10.32 -19.33 0.19
C GLY A 341 10.40 -19.39 1.71
N GLU A 342 11.13 -20.34 2.28
CA GLU A 342 11.35 -20.45 3.72
C GLU A 342 12.06 -19.21 4.27
N GLU A 343 13.09 -18.74 3.56
CA GLU A 343 13.80 -17.53 3.94
C GLU A 343 12.94 -16.26 3.77
N ALA A 344 12.06 -16.22 2.76
CA ALA A 344 11.08 -15.16 2.57
C ALA A 344 10.12 -15.06 3.75
N ALA A 345 9.52 -16.17 4.18
CA ALA A 345 8.64 -16.20 5.33
C ALA A 345 9.35 -15.69 6.59
N ARG A 346 10.59 -16.14 6.83
CA ARG A 346 11.38 -15.73 7.99
C ARG A 346 11.69 -14.22 7.99
N ARG A 347 12.13 -13.66 6.87
CA ARG A 347 12.55 -12.25 6.77
C ARG A 347 11.37 -11.29 6.79
N THR A 348 10.23 -11.69 6.25
CA THR A 348 9.03 -10.84 6.19
C THR A 348 8.38 -10.65 7.55
N MET A 349 8.72 -11.44 8.57
CA MET A 349 8.28 -11.25 9.95
C MET A 349 8.65 -9.88 10.54
N ARG A 350 9.61 -9.16 9.96
CA ARG A 350 9.89 -7.75 10.31
C ARG A 350 8.72 -6.81 10.01
N PHE A 351 7.84 -7.19 9.10
CA PHE A 351 6.62 -6.47 8.75
C PHE A 351 5.39 -7.00 9.50
N SER A 352 5.55 -7.90 10.48
CA SER A 352 4.42 -8.37 11.27
C SER A 352 3.71 -7.22 11.95
N ARG A 353 2.39 -7.35 12.11
CA ARG A 353 1.55 -6.33 12.77
C ARG A 353 2.14 -5.89 14.11
N ASP A 354 2.52 -6.82 14.97
CA ASP A 354 2.99 -6.50 16.31
C ASP A 354 4.25 -5.62 16.28
N ARG A 355 5.24 -5.97 15.44
CA ARG A 355 6.48 -5.19 15.32
C ARG A 355 6.25 -3.80 14.76
N VAL A 356 5.46 -3.70 13.70
CA VAL A 356 5.20 -2.40 13.07
C VAL A 356 4.33 -1.52 13.96
N MET A 357 3.33 -2.11 14.65
CA MET A 357 2.51 -1.35 15.59
C MET A 357 3.31 -0.84 16.79
N GLU A 358 4.35 -1.54 17.21
CA GLU A 358 5.26 -1.08 18.26
C GLU A 358 5.99 0.22 17.84
N GLU A 359 6.42 0.35 16.57
CA GLU A 359 6.99 1.59 16.05
C GLU A 359 5.97 2.74 16.03
N TRP A 360 4.70 2.46 15.72
CA TRP A 360 3.63 3.45 15.79
C TRP A 360 3.37 3.90 17.24
N TYR A 361 3.39 2.99 18.21
CA TYR A 361 3.23 3.36 19.62
C TYR A 361 4.40 4.23 20.11
N ARG A 362 5.65 3.90 19.73
CA ARG A 362 6.82 4.74 20.05
C ARG A 362 6.68 6.14 19.45
N LEU A 363 6.18 6.25 18.22
CA LEU A 363 5.92 7.55 17.60
C LEU A 363 4.89 8.35 18.42
N LEU A 364 3.77 7.73 18.83
CA LEU A 364 2.74 8.40 19.62
C LEU A 364 3.28 8.83 21.00
N ASP A 365 4.08 7.99 21.65
CA ASP A 365 4.74 8.32 22.92
C ASP A 365 5.70 9.53 22.77
N ASP A 366 6.49 9.59 21.69
CA ASP A 366 7.36 10.73 21.39
C ASP A 366 6.58 12.03 21.12
N LEU A 367 5.43 11.93 20.47
CA LEU A 367 4.55 13.08 20.18
C LEU A 367 3.80 13.59 21.42
N SER A 368 3.61 12.75 22.45
CA SER A 368 2.90 13.08 23.68
C SER A 368 3.75 13.88 24.69
N ARG A 369 5.05 13.90 24.49
CA ARG A 369 6.04 14.69 25.25
C ARG A 369 6.14 16.11 24.70
#